data_41e21d65b874258b7d86d6d325e6186e
#
_entry.id   41e21d65b874258b7d86d6d325e6186e
#
_cell.length_a   1.000
_cell.length_b   1.000
_cell.length_c   1.000
_cell.angle_alpha   90.00
_cell.angle_beta   90.00
_cell.angle_gamma   90.00
#
_symmetry.space_group_name_H-M   'P 1'
#
loop_
_entity.id
_entity.type
_entity.pdbx_description
1 polymer ?
#
loop_
_entity_poly.entity_id
_entity_poly.type
_entity_poly.pdbx_seq_one_letter_code
_entity_poly.pdbx_strand_id
1 'polypeptide(L)'
;MPDGYGFLRSSDYNYLNSPDDIYVSQSQIKINALKSGDTVTGEIRPPKEGDKYFPLVKIKYVNGRSPEFIRDRVPFDFLTPLFPDEKFNLLGNGHANDPSCRIVDMFAPIGKGQRCLIVAQPKTGKTMLLKSIANAIADNHPEVYEIVLLIDERPEEVTDMQRSVK
;
A
#
# COMPACT_ATOMS: atom_id res chain seq x y z
N MET A 1 -0.96 -15.73 13.95
CA MET A 1 -0.33 -16.30 15.16
C MET A 1 0.21 -17.68 14.85
N PRO A 2 1.25 -18.17 15.54
CA PRO A 2 1.79 -19.52 15.31
C PRO A 2 0.74 -20.63 15.43
N ASP A 3 -0.22 -20.43 16.32
CA ASP A 3 -1.31 -21.39 16.59
C ASP A 3 -2.41 -21.41 15.52
N GLY A 4 -2.23 -20.66 14.44
CA GLY A 4 -3.12 -20.67 13.28
C GLY A 4 -4.38 -19.81 13.38
N TYR A 5 -4.66 -19.16 14.51
CA TYR A 5 -5.72 -18.16 14.63
C TYR A 5 -5.19 -16.75 14.31
N GLY A 6 -6.09 -15.78 14.15
CA GLY A 6 -5.72 -14.40 13.83
C GLY A 6 -6.61 -13.36 14.50
N PHE A 7 -6.20 -12.09 14.33
CA PHE A 7 -6.98 -10.93 14.76
C PHE A 7 -7.13 -9.95 13.61
N LEU A 8 -8.33 -9.37 13.47
CA LEU A 8 -8.54 -8.19 12.66
C LEU A 8 -8.31 -6.98 13.56
N ARG A 9 -7.50 -6.05 13.08
CA ARG A 9 -7.09 -4.86 13.82
C ARG A 9 -7.51 -3.59 13.12
N SER A 10 -7.86 -2.55 13.90
CA SER A 10 -8.26 -1.27 13.38
C SER A 10 -7.04 -0.39 13.03
N SER A 11 -7.18 0.40 11.96
CA SER A 11 -6.27 1.49 11.62
C SER A 11 -6.21 2.57 12.70
N ASP A 12 -7.30 2.77 13.45
CA ASP A 12 -7.38 3.79 14.50
C ASP A 12 -6.35 3.57 15.63
N TYR A 13 -5.97 2.31 15.83
CA TYR A 13 -4.91 1.91 16.76
C TYR A 13 -3.58 1.58 16.05
N ASN A 14 -3.38 2.06 14.81
CA ASN A 14 -2.21 1.76 13.99
C ASN A 14 -1.92 0.24 13.87
N TYR A 15 -2.98 -0.57 13.82
CA TYR A 15 -2.92 -2.04 13.77
C TYR A 15 -2.22 -2.68 14.98
N LEU A 16 -2.03 -1.94 16.06
CA LEU A 16 -1.56 -2.45 17.34
C LEU A 16 -2.67 -3.18 18.09
N ASN A 17 -2.29 -3.94 19.10
CA ASN A 17 -3.25 -4.67 19.94
C ASN A 17 -4.20 -3.71 20.66
N SER A 18 -5.49 -3.92 20.53
CA SER A 18 -6.54 -3.06 21.06
C SER A 18 -7.70 -3.88 21.67
N PRO A 19 -8.55 -3.23 22.51
CA PRO A 19 -9.77 -3.87 23.01
C PRO A 19 -10.75 -4.23 21.90
N ASP A 20 -10.67 -3.57 20.75
CA ASP A 20 -11.55 -3.74 19.59
C ASP A 20 -11.07 -4.83 18.63
N ASP A 21 -10.01 -5.55 18.99
CA ASP A 21 -9.51 -6.67 18.19
C ASP A 21 -10.57 -7.74 18.00
N ILE A 22 -10.77 -8.16 16.74
CA ILE A 22 -11.76 -9.18 16.38
C ILE A 22 -11.04 -10.51 16.18
N TYR A 23 -11.44 -11.52 16.94
CA TYR A 23 -10.87 -12.87 16.85
C TYR A 23 -11.36 -13.59 15.61
N VAL A 24 -10.43 -14.18 14.85
CA VAL A 24 -10.69 -15.01 13.68
C VAL A 24 -10.17 -16.43 13.94
N SER A 25 -11.06 -17.40 13.85
CA SER A 25 -10.72 -18.80 14.10
C SER A 25 -9.85 -19.39 12.97
N GLN A 26 -9.06 -20.41 13.33
CA GLN A 26 -8.24 -21.14 12.36
C GLN A 26 -9.07 -21.73 11.20
N SER A 27 -10.27 -22.22 11.47
CA SER A 27 -11.17 -22.76 10.45
C SER A 27 -11.58 -21.70 9.43
N GLN A 28 -11.93 -20.48 9.89
CA GLN A 28 -12.29 -19.39 9.00
C GLN A 28 -11.10 -18.93 8.15
N ILE A 29 -9.90 -18.87 8.72
CA ILE A 29 -8.67 -18.54 7.98
C ILE A 29 -8.42 -19.57 6.87
N LYS A 30 -8.53 -20.87 7.16
CA LYS A 30 -8.33 -21.94 6.19
C LYS A 30 -9.38 -21.96 5.09
N ILE A 31 -10.66 -21.89 5.45
CA ILE A 31 -11.78 -21.97 4.50
C ILE A 31 -11.76 -20.79 3.52
N ASN A 32 -11.43 -19.58 4.00
CA ASN A 32 -11.45 -18.37 3.20
C ASN A 32 -10.05 -17.97 2.69
N ALA A 33 -9.02 -18.80 2.88
CA ALA A 33 -7.64 -18.56 2.49
C ALA A 33 -7.10 -17.18 2.90
N LEU A 34 -7.46 -16.73 4.11
CA LEU A 34 -7.05 -15.43 4.63
C LEU A 34 -5.54 -15.35 4.84
N LYS A 35 -4.98 -14.20 4.52
CA LYS A 35 -3.56 -13.88 4.71
C LYS A 35 -3.41 -12.63 5.57
N SER A 36 -2.25 -12.47 6.19
CA SER A 36 -1.92 -11.23 6.89
C SER A 36 -1.93 -10.06 5.91
N GLY A 37 -2.56 -8.94 6.32
CA GLY A 37 -2.74 -7.77 5.46
C GLY A 37 -4.07 -7.73 4.71
N ASP A 38 -4.89 -8.80 4.76
CA ASP A 38 -6.21 -8.77 4.16
C ASP A 38 -7.17 -7.87 4.93
N THR A 39 -7.95 -7.08 4.21
CA THR A 39 -9.07 -6.31 4.75
C THR A 39 -10.34 -7.16 4.68
N VAL A 40 -10.97 -7.40 5.82
CA VAL A 40 -12.13 -8.27 5.93
C VAL A 40 -13.38 -7.48 6.31
N THR A 41 -14.45 -7.66 5.56
CA THR A 41 -15.78 -7.19 5.91
C THR A 41 -16.64 -8.37 6.33
N GLY A 42 -17.23 -8.31 7.51
CA GLY A 42 -17.98 -9.45 8.04
C GLY A 42 -18.90 -9.10 9.19
N GLU A 43 -19.51 -10.13 9.77
CA GLU A 43 -20.40 -10.03 10.91
C GLU A 43 -19.68 -10.57 12.16
N ILE A 44 -19.77 -9.83 13.24
CA ILE A 44 -19.26 -10.19 14.56
C ILE A 44 -20.41 -10.48 15.50
N ARG A 45 -20.16 -11.21 16.59
CA ARG A 45 -21.09 -11.36 17.69
C ARG A 45 -20.52 -10.77 18.99
N PRO A 46 -21.37 -10.44 19.95
CA PRO A 46 -20.90 -10.11 21.30
C PRO A 46 -20.09 -11.27 21.90
N PRO A 47 -19.07 -10.95 22.71
CA PRO A 47 -18.34 -11.99 23.45
C PRO A 47 -19.27 -12.69 24.46
N LYS A 48 -19.13 -13.99 24.59
CA LYS A 48 -19.80 -14.76 25.65
C LYS A 48 -18.99 -14.65 26.94
N GLU A 49 -19.61 -15.10 28.04
CA GLU A 49 -18.93 -15.21 29.33
C GLU A 49 -17.64 -16.03 29.15
N GLY A 50 -16.48 -15.42 29.43
CA GLY A 50 -15.15 -16.01 29.20
C GLY A 50 -14.45 -15.65 27.88
N ASP A 51 -15.14 -15.09 26.90
CA ASP A 51 -14.50 -14.59 25.67
C ASP A 51 -13.86 -13.20 25.92
N LYS A 52 -12.60 -13.06 25.58
CA LYS A 52 -11.88 -11.79 25.72
C LYS A 52 -12.09 -10.84 24.52
N TYR A 53 -12.40 -11.38 23.36
CA TYR A 53 -12.49 -10.66 22.08
C TYR A 53 -13.81 -10.92 21.38
N PHE A 54 -14.22 -10.00 20.51
CA PHE A 54 -15.36 -10.19 19.63
C PHE A 54 -15.03 -11.22 18.55
N PRO A 55 -15.72 -12.38 18.47
CA PRO A 55 -15.44 -13.34 17.42
C PRO A 55 -16.13 -12.96 16.11
N LEU A 56 -15.40 -13.14 15.01
CA LEU A 56 -15.93 -13.06 13.66
C LEU A 56 -16.85 -14.27 13.41
N VAL A 57 -18.07 -14.02 12.97
CA VAL A 57 -19.07 -15.08 12.68
C VAL A 57 -19.09 -15.42 11.20
N LYS A 58 -19.20 -14.40 10.34
CA LYS A 58 -19.35 -14.58 8.90
C LYS A 58 -18.52 -13.55 8.15
N ILE A 59 -17.81 -14.02 7.12
CA ILE A 59 -17.08 -13.16 6.20
C ILE A 59 -17.98 -12.87 4.99
N LYS A 60 -18.16 -11.59 4.65
CA LYS A 60 -18.90 -11.13 3.47
C LYS A 60 -17.95 -10.85 2.32
N TYR A 61 -16.91 -10.08 2.60
CA TYR A 61 -15.91 -9.69 1.61
C TYR A 61 -14.51 -9.75 2.18
N VAL A 62 -13.55 -10.05 1.31
CA VAL A 62 -12.11 -9.97 1.58
C VAL A 62 -11.51 -9.08 0.49
N ASN A 63 -10.85 -7.99 0.88
CA ASN A 63 -10.31 -6.99 -0.04
C ASN A 63 -11.36 -6.47 -1.06
N GLY A 64 -12.62 -6.31 -0.62
CA GLY A 64 -13.75 -5.86 -1.45
C GLY A 64 -14.27 -6.91 -2.45
N ARG A 65 -13.77 -8.13 -2.43
CA ARG A 65 -14.20 -9.25 -3.29
C ARG A 65 -14.84 -10.37 -2.50
N SER A 66 -15.58 -11.26 -3.19
CA SER A 66 -16.16 -12.43 -2.53
C SER A 66 -15.06 -13.40 -2.06
N PRO A 67 -15.29 -14.15 -0.97
CA PRO A 67 -14.32 -15.13 -0.48
C PRO A 67 -13.94 -16.20 -1.50
N GLU A 68 -14.88 -16.60 -2.38
CA GLU A 68 -14.63 -17.57 -3.44
C GLU A 68 -13.58 -17.06 -4.43
N PHE A 69 -13.67 -15.78 -4.82
CA PHE A 69 -12.72 -15.15 -5.73
C PHE A 69 -11.31 -15.07 -5.11
N ILE A 70 -11.25 -14.75 -3.82
CA ILE A 70 -9.96 -14.58 -3.12
C ILE A 70 -9.26 -15.91 -2.86
N ARG A 71 -10.01 -17.00 -2.71
CA ARG A 71 -9.43 -18.32 -2.41
C ARG A 71 -8.46 -18.81 -3.48
N ASP A 72 -8.74 -18.47 -4.75
CA ASP A 72 -7.92 -18.89 -5.89
C ASP A 72 -6.80 -17.91 -6.25
N ARG A 73 -6.57 -16.87 -5.40
CA ARG A 73 -5.52 -15.87 -5.65
C ARG A 73 -4.11 -16.48 -5.57
N VAL A 74 -3.24 -15.99 -6.45
CA VAL A 74 -1.81 -16.29 -6.40
C VAL A 74 -1.15 -15.32 -5.40
N PRO A 75 -0.49 -15.81 -4.34
CA PRO A 75 0.28 -14.95 -3.44
C PRO A 75 1.38 -14.19 -4.18
N PHE A 76 1.69 -12.97 -3.70
CA PHE A 76 2.71 -12.11 -4.34
C PHE A 76 4.07 -12.81 -4.53
N ASP A 77 4.48 -13.62 -3.55
CA ASP A 77 5.76 -14.35 -3.58
C ASP A 77 5.88 -15.37 -4.72
N PHE A 78 4.75 -15.78 -5.31
CA PHE A 78 4.69 -16.72 -6.43
C PHE A 78 4.47 -16.05 -7.78
N LEU A 79 4.39 -14.70 -7.81
CA LEU A 79 4.28 -13.98 -9.08
C LEU A 79 5.61 -14.01 -9.83
N THR A 80 5.54 -14.24 -11.13
CA THR A 80 6.70 -14.15 -12.01
C THR A 80 7.05 -12.69 -12.26
N PRO A 81 8.28 -12.22 -11.94
CA PRO A 81 8.70 -10.87 -12.24
C PRO A 81 8.80 -10.67 -13.75
N LEU A 82 8.20 -9.60 -14.24
CA LEU A 82 8.29 -9.18 -15.65
C LEU A 82 9.12 -7.90 -15.77
N PHE A 83 9.77 -7.71 -16.90
CA PHE A 83 10.40 -6.43 -17.23
C PHE A 83 9.30 -5.37 -17.45
N PRO A 84 9.52 -4.12 -16.98
CA PRO A 84 8.61 -3.03 -17.26
C PRO A 84 8.55 -2.76 -18.77
N ASP A 85 7.38 -2.93 -19.35
CA ASP A 85 7.11 -2.71 -20.79
C ASP A 85 6.31 -1.43 -21.04
N GLU A 86 5.71 -0.86 -20.00
CA GLU A 86 4.92 0.37 -20.05
C GLU A 86 5.65 1.50 -19.32
N LYS A 87 6.04 2.56 -20.07
CA LYS A 87 6.72 3.73 -19.55
C LYS A 87 5.73 4.71 -18.92
N PHE A 88 6.09 5.32 -17.78
CA PHE A 88 5.39 6.48 -17.26
C PHE A 88 5.62 7.71 -18.15
N ASN A 89 4.55 8.40 -18.48
CA ASN A 89 4.62 9.73 -19.11
C ASN A 89 4.82 10.79 -18.02
N LEU A 90 6.02 11.33 -17.93
CA LEU A 90 6.33 12.39 -16.95
C LEU A 90 6.16 13.79 -17.51
N LEU A 91 5.88 13.97 -18.81
CA LEU A 91 5.87 15.26 -19.49
C LEU A 91 4.47 15.82 -19.78
N GLY A 92 3.42 15.03 -19.50
CA GLY A 92 2.03 15.46 -19.69
C GLY A 92 1.61 16.56 -18.69
N ASN A 93 0.42 17.12 -18.90
CA ASN A 93 -0.28 18.01 -17.97
C ASN A 93 0.55 19.20 -17.43
N GLY A 94 1.44 19.78 -18.26
CA GLY A 94 2.25 20.93 -17.89
C GLY A 94 3.65 20.62 -17.34
N HIS A 95 3.95 19.36 -17.02
CA HIS A 95 5.26 18.94 -16.49
C HIS A 95 6.40 18.98 -17.52
N ALA A 96 6.10 19.18 -18.81
CA ALA A 96 7.12 19.37 -19.85
C ALA A 96 8.01 20.59 -19.62
N ASN A 97 7.58 21.57 -18.82
CA ASN A 97 8.36 22.75 -18.45
C ASN A 97 9.26 22.53 -17.23
N ASP A 98 9.09 21.40 -16.52
CA ASP A 98 9.95 21.04 -15.40
C ASP A 98 11.24 20.36 -15.92
N PRO A 99 12.41 20.98 -15.72
CA PRO A 99 13.68 20.39 -16.13
C PRO A 99 13.94 19.04 -15.49
N SER A 100 13.49 18.82 -14.24
CA SER A 100 13.65 17.57 -13.51
C SER A 100 12.94 16.42 -14.22
N CYS A 101 11.66 16.58 -14.54
CA CYS A 101 10.89 15.60 -15.28
C CYS A 101 11.46 15.34 -16.68
N ARG A 102 11.90 16.39 -17.38
CA ARG A 102 12.50 16.24 -18.72
C ARG A 102 13.79 15.44 -18.71
N ILE A 103 14.67 15.72 -17.75
CA ILE A 103 15.95 15.00 -17.64
C ILE A 103 15.71 13.54 -17.32
N VAL A 104 14.82 13.25 -16.37
CA VAL A 104 14.47 11.87 -16.02
C VAL A 104 13.84 11.15 -17.20
N ASP A 105 12.88 11.77 -17.87
CA ASP A 105 12.18 11.16 -19.00
C ASP A 105 13.12 10.85 -20.19
N MET A 106 14.14 11.67 -20.39
CA MET A 106 15.10 11.53 -21.50
C MET A 106 16.23 10.53 -21.19
N PHE A 107 16.82 10.59 -19.99
CA PHE A 107 18.03 9.84 -19.67
C PHE A 107 17.80 8.62 -18.77
N ALA A 108 16.74 8.62 -17.98
CA ALA A 108 16.41 7.55 -17.04
C ALA A 108 14.89 7.30 -17.01
N PRO A 109 14.29 6.89 -18.14
CA PRO A 109 12.85 6.67 -18.21
C PRO A 109 12.41 5.64 -17.17
N ILE A 110 11.27 5.89 -16.54
CA ILE A 110 10.71 5.04 -15.48
C ILE A 110 9.53 4.26 -16.04
N GLY A 111 9.56 2.93 -15.91
CA GLY A 111 8.48 2.05 -16.29
C GLY A 111 7.63 1.60 -15.10
N LYS A 112 6.37 1.23 -15.35
CA LYS A 112 5.48 0.68 -14.33
C LYS A 112 6.06 -0.61 -13.76
N GLY A 113 6.23 -0.68 -12.43
CA GLY A 113 6.87 -1.80 -11.73
C GLY A 113 8.41 -1.74 -11.66
N GLN A 114 9.05 -0.74 -12.25
CA GLN A 114 10.50 -0.57 -12.21
C GLN A 114 10.99 -0.13 -10.82
N ARG A 115 12.16 -0.62 -10.43
CA ARG A 115 12.91 -0.10 -9.27
C ARG A 115 13.90 0.94 -9.75
N CYS A 116 13.80 2.15 -9.20
CA CYS A 116 14.72 3.25 -9.47
C CYS A 116 15.44 3.65 -8.18
N LEU A 117 16.69 4.05 -8.30
CA LEU A 117 17.50 4.56 -7.19
C LEU A 117 17.99 5.97 -7.53
N ILE A 118 17.70 6.93 -6.66
CA ILE A 118 18.20 8.29 -6.73
C ILE A 118 19.31 8.45 -5.70
N VAL A 119 20.53 8.64 -6.17
CA VAL A 119 21.70 8.87 -5.33
C VAL A 119 22.14 10.30 -5.46
N ALA A 120 22.20 11.01 -4.35
CA ALA A 120 22.58 12.41 -4.33
C ALA A 120 23.24 12.77 -2.99
N GLN A 121 24.15 13.72 -3.01
CA GLN A 121 24.72 14.29 -1.79
C GLN A 121 23.62 15.05 -1.00
N PRO A 122 23.80 15.24 0.31
CA PRO A 122 22.88 16.07 1.10
C PRO A 122 22.74 17.48 0.48
N LYS A 123 21.51 18.03 0.49
CA LYS A 123 21.17 19.38 0.02
C LYS A 123 21.35 19.62 -1.49
N THR A 124 21.38 18.59 -2.32
CA THR A 124 21.51 18.72 -3.79
C THR A 124 20.16 18.65 -4.53
N GLY A 125 19.04 18.65 -3.82
CA GLY A 125 17.71 18.68 -4.44
C GLY A 125 17.04 17.32 -4.61
N LYS A 126 17.50 16.25 -3.95
CA LYS A 126 16.89 14.91 -4.01
C LYS A 126 15.37 14.96 -3.76
N THR A 127 14.96 15.61 -2.68
CA THR A 127 13.53 15.73 -2.29
C THR A 127 12.72 16.50 -3.34
N MET A 128 13.31 17.55 -3.94
CA MET A 128 12.67 18.31 -5.03
C MET A 128 12.43 17.42 -6.25
N LEU A 129 13.43 16.64 -6.64
CA LEU A 129 13.31 15.70 -7.76
C LEU A 129 12.21 14.65 -7.49
N LEU A 130 12.18 14.09 -6.30
CA LEU A 130 11.13 13.11 -5.89
C LEU A 130 9.73 13.72 -5.98
N LYS A 131 9.54 14.98 -5.52
CA LYS A 131 8.27 15.70 -5.63
C LYS A 131 7.84 15.93 -7.07
N SER A 132 8.78 16.34 -7.92
CA SER A 132 8.51 16.55 -9.35
C SER A 132 8.03 15.27 -10.02
N ILE A 133 8.69 14.13 -9.74
CA ILE A 133 8.31 12.84 -10.30
C ILE A 133 6.94 12.40 -9.74
N ALA A 134 6.71 12.48 -8.43
CA ALA A 134 5.46 12.10 -7.80
C ALA A 134 4.28 12.91 -8.37
N ASN A 135 4.39 14.24 -8.42
CA ASN A 135 3.33 15.06 -8.99
C ASN A 135 3.10 14.79 -10.48
N ALA A 136 4.16 14.52 -11.25
CA ALA A 136 4.02 14.16 -12.64
C ALA A 136 3.28 12.82 -12.83
N ILE A 137 3.53 11.86 -11.97
CA ILE A 137 2.81 10.57 -11.97
C ILE A 137 1.35 10.79 -11.56
N ALA A 138 1.09 11.47 -10.45
CA ALA A 138 -0.26 11.76 -9.96
C ALA A 138 -1.13 12.47 -11.03
N ASP A 139 -0.57 13.43 -11.75
CA ASP A 139 -1.29 14.20 -12.77
C ASP A 139 -1.49 13.46 -14.11
N ASN A 140 -0.55 12.61 -14.49
CA ASN A 140 -0.58 11.93 -15.78
C ASN A 140 -1.13 10.50 -15.73
N HIS A 141 -1.13 9.89 -14.54
CA HIS A 141 -1.49 8.50 -14.31
C HIS A 141 -2.45 8.36 -13.12
N PRO A 142 -3.71 8.81 -13.24
CA PRO A 142 -4.68 8.76 -12.14
C PRO A 142 -5.04 7.35 -11.70
N GLU A 143 -4.69 6.34 -12.49
CA GLU A 143 -4.85 4.93 -12.15
C GLU A 143 -3.82 4.44 -11.12
N VAL A 144 -2.75 5.20 -10.88
CA VAL A 144 -1.65 4.82 -9.99
C VAL A 144 -1.97 5.23 -8.56
N TYR A 145 -1.86 4.29 -7.63
CA TYR A 145 -1.92 4.58 -6.20
C TYR A 145 -0.52 4.82 -5.66
N GLU A 146 -0.24 6.06 -5.27
CA GLU A 146 1.06 6.45 -4.75
C GLU A 146 1.15 6.29 -3.23
N ILE A 147 2.26 5.71 -2.77
CA ILE A 147 2.59 5.61 -1.35
C ILE A 147 3.97 6.24 -1.14
N VAL A 148 4.02 7.29 -0.33
CA VAL A 148 5.27 7.95 0.07
C VAL A 148 5.68 7.45 1.44
N LEU A 149 6.76 6.66 1.51
CA LEU A 149 7.33 6.18 2.75
C LEU A 149 8.57 7.01 3.11
N LEU A 150 8.50 7.75 4.20
CA LEU A 150 9.58 8.59 4.72
C LEU A 150 10.18 7.93 5.97
N ILE A 151 11.47 7.61 5.93
CA ILE A 151 12.19 6.96 7.03
C ILE A 151 13.30 7.90 7.49
N ASP A 152 13.32 8.26 8.78
CA ASP A 152 14.29 9.15 9.41
C ASP A 152 14.45 10.52 8.72
N GLU A 153 13.38 10.97 8.02
CA GLU A 153 13.34 12.31 7.43
C GLU A 153 12.99 13.37 8.50
N ARG A 154 13.40 14.60 8.24
CA ARG A 154 13.13 15.72 9.17
C ARG A 154 11.64 16.07 9.17
N PRO A 155 11.06 16.50 10.33
CA PRO A 155 9.64 16.85 10.41
C PRO A 155 9.19 17.90 9.39
N GLU A 156 10.04 18.88 9.10
CA GLU A 156 9.77 19.91 8.08
C GLU A 156 9.69 19.32 6.65
N GLU A 157 10.51 18.31 6.34
CA GLU A 157 10.50 17.63 5.04
C GLU A 157 9.25 16.75 4.87
N VAL A 158 8.82 16.09 5.95
CA VAL A 158 7.57 15.32 5.98
C VAL A 158 6.37 16.21 5.71
N THR A 159 6.28 17.35 6.43
CA THR A 159 5.19 18.32 6.25
C THR A 159 5.19 18.91 4.85
N ASP A 160 6.37 19.22 4.32
CA ASP A 160 6.52 19.79 2.98
C ASP A 160 6.12 18.76 1.90
N MET A 161 6.50 17.50 2.03
CA MET A 161 6.07 16.43 1.13
C MET A 161 4.54 16.27 1.16
N GLN A 162 3.93 16.22 2.33
CA GLN A 162 2.49 16.08 2.51
C GLN A 162 1.69 17.23 1.86
N ARG A 163 2.25 18.46 1.85
CA ARG A 163 1.60 19.62 1.25
C ARG A 163 1.85 19.78 -0.24
N SER A 164 2.94 19.22 -0.74
CA SER A 164 3.43 19.47 -2.09
C SER A 164 3.12 18.33 -3.07
N VAL A 165 2.82 17.13 -2.58
CA VAL A 165 2.42 15.98 -3.41
C VAL A 165 0.91 15.83 -3.33
N LYS A 166 0.28 15.60 -4.49
CA LYS A 166 -1.18 15.47 -4.63
C LYS A 166 -1.72 14.13 -4.15
#